data_5cae9ec5a9c2a5ea29077394b716cdee
#
_entry.id   5cae9ec5a9c2a5ea29077394b716cdee
#
_cell.length_a   1.000
_cell.length_b   1.000
_cell.length_c   1.000
_cell.angle_alpha   90.00
_cell.angle_beta   90.00
_cell.angle_gamma   90.00
#
_symmetry.space_group_name_H-M   'P 1'
#
loop_
_entity.id
_entity.type
_entity.pdbx_description
1 polymer ?
#
loop_
_entity_poly.entity_id
_entity_poly.type
_entity_poly.pdbx_seq_one_letter_code
_entity_poly.pdbx_strand_id
1 'polypeptide(L)'
;MRIVIQRVSRASVTIDGQVKSSINKGLLVLLGIGSNDNEEDIQWLVKKLVALRIFDDETGVMNRSVTDVKGEILVVSQFTLMASYKKGNRPSWIHAAPHEISIPLYHRFCEVLTQALGKEIGTGEFGADMKVELLNDGPVTICMDSRNKE
;
A
#
# COMPACT_ATOMS: atom_id res chain seq x y z
N MET A 1 -1.91 5.37 10.50
CA MET A 1 -2.03 4.83 9.12
C MET A 1 -1.10 3.63 9.00
N ARG A 2 -1.55 2.54 8.39
CA ARG A 2 -0.75 1.31 8.22
C ARG A 2 -0.67 0.92 6.77
N ILE A 3 0.51 0.48 6.34
CA ILE A 3 0.68 -0.11 5.02
C ILE A 3 1.37 -1.47 5.14
N VAL A 4 0.95 -2.38 4.25
CA VAL A 4 1.68 -3.61 3.96
C VAL A 4 2.20 -3.50 2.55
N ILE A 5 3.50 -3.62 2.39
CA ILE A 5 4.22 -3.49 1.13
C ILE A 5 4.71 -4.87 0.72
N GLN A 6 4.42 -5.28 -0.51
CA GLN A 6 4.97 -6.50 -1.09
C GLN A 6 5.73 -6.16 -2.37
N ARG A 7 7.00 -6.56 -2.45
CA ARG A 7 7.77 -6.49 -3.70
C ARG A 7 7.20 -7.53 -4.66
N VAL A 8 6.85 -7.11 -5.87
CA VAL A 8 6.19 -7.96 -6.85
C VAL A 8 6.88 -7.93 -8.21
N SER A 9 6.83 -9.04 -8.94
CA SER A 9 7.16 -9.07 -10.36
C SER A 9 5.96 -8.70 -11.24
N ARG A 10 4.75 -8.88 -10.71
CA ARG A 10 3.48 -8.40 -11.27
C ARG A 10 2.41 -8.38 -10.18
N ALA A 11 1.44 -7.49 -10.31
CA ALA A 11 0.22 -7.53 -9.52
C ALA A 11 -0.96 -6.93 -10.31
N SER A 12 -2.17 -7.33 -9.97
CA SER A 12 -3.39 -6.79 -10.57
C SER A 12 -4.55 -6.77 -9.59
N VAL A 13 -5.50 -5.91 -9.85
CA VAL A 13 -6.78 -5.87 -9.16
C VAL A 13 -7.91 -6.01 -10.16
N THR A 14 -8.82 -6.95 -9.88
CA THR A 14 -10.00 -7.24 -10.71
C THR A 14 -11.26 -6.93 -9.91
N ILE A 15 -12.21 -6.23 -10.54
CA ILE A 15 -13.52 -5.86 -9.99
C ILE A 15 -14.58 -6.31 -11.01
N ASP A 16 -15.60 -7.02 -10.56
CA ASP A 16 -16.69 -7.54 -11.40
C ASP A 16 -16.20 -8.27 -12.66
N GLY A 17 -15.11 -9.06 -12.50
CA GLY A 17 -14.51 -9.84 -13.60
C GLY A 17 -13.66 -9.03 -14.58
N GLN A 18 -13.50 -7.73 -14.37
CA GLN A 18 -12.67 -6.87 -15.23
C GLN A 18 -11.43 -6.37 -14.47
N VAL A 19 -10.27 -6.41 -15.15
CA VAL A 19 -9.03 -5.86 -14.60
C VAL A 19 -9.13 -4.34 -14.52
N LYS A 20 -9.14 -3.82 -13.29
CA LYS A 20 -9.17 -2.38 -12.98
C LYS A 20 -7.78 -1.74 -13.15
N SER A 21 -6.76 -2.40 -12.62
CA SER A 21 -5.37 -1.96 -12.68
C SER A 21 -4.43 -3.16 -12.68
N SER A 22 -3.30 -3.01 -13.34
CA SER A 22 -2.22 -4.00 -13.31
C SER A 22 -0.87 -3.29 -13.34
N ILE A 23 0.11 -3.90 -12.71
CA ILE A 23 1.50 -3.45 -12.70
C ILE A 23 2.45 -4.61 -13.00
N ASN A 24 3.63 -4.29 -13.53
CA ASN A 24 4.77 -5.18 -13.63
C ASN A 24 5.64 -5.09 -12.37
N LYS A 25 6.96 -5.23 -12.51
CA LYS A 25 7.92 -5.12 -11.41
C LYS A 25 7.70 -3.86 -10.58
N GLY A 26 7.51 -4.04 -9.28
CA GLY A 26 7.26 -2.91 -8.40
C GLY A 26 6.73 -3.32 -7.03
N LEU A 27 5.78 -2.57 -6.51
CA LEU A 27 5.22 -2.75 -5.16
C LEU A 27 3.69 -2.82 -5.21
N LEU A 28 3.13 -3.85 -4.57
CA LEU A 28 1.74 -3.84 -4.12
C LEU A 28 1.70 -3.25 -2.72
N VAL A 29 0.83 -2.27 -2.51
CA VAL A 29 0.66 -1.57 -1.23
C VAL A 29 -0.79 -1.72 -0.77
N LEU A 30 -1.00 -2.39 0.35
CA LEU A 30 -2.27 -2.44 1.05
C LEU A 30 -2.30 -1.30 2.06
N LEU A 31 -3.32 -0.43 2.02
CA LEU A 31 -3.41 0.79 2.84
C LEU A 31 -4.60 0.73 3.80
N GLY A 32 -4.33 0.72 5.10
CA GLY A 32 -5.31 0.85 6.18
C GLY A 32 -5.25 2.23 6.83
N ILE A 33 -6.40 2.86 7.00
CA ILE A 33 -6.54 4.21 7.55
C ILE A 33 -7.30 4.15 8.87
N GLY A 34 -6.73 4.75 9.91
CA GLY A 34 -7.32 4.89 11.23
C GLY A 34 -7.97 6.25 11.44
N SER A 35 -8.89 6.33 12.43
CA SER A 35 -9.70 7.53 12.68
C SER A 35 -8.90 8.79 13.04
N ASN A 36 -7.67 8.64 13.52
CA ASN A 36 -6.82 9.76 13.91
C ASN A 36 -5.70 10.06 12.91
N ASP A 37 -5.72 9.42 11.73
CA ASP A 37 -4.71 9.65 10.71
C ASP A 37 -4.94 10.98 9.98
N ASN A 38 -3.85 11.57 9.50
CA ASN A 38 -3.87 12.89 8.87
C ASN A 38 -2.79 13.01 7.79
N GLU A 39 -2.61 14.22 7.25
CA GLU A 39 -1.62 14.53 6.21
C GLU A 39 -0.18 14.18 6.60
N GLU A 40 0.20 14.34 7.88
CA GLU A 40 1.57 14.02 8.33
C GLU A 40 1.87 12.52 8.22
N ASP A 41 0.86 11.67 8.49
CA ASP A 41 0.96 10.22 8.32
C ASP A 41 1.20 9.85 6.85
N ILE A 42 0.48 10.50 5.92
CA ILE A 42 0.63 10.34 4.47
C ILE A 42 2.05 10.71 4.05
N GLN A 43 2.48 11.92 4.38
CA GLN A 43 3.79 12.43 3.98
C GLN A 43 4.93 11.54 4.47
N TRP A 44 4.83 11.08 5.72
CA TRP A 44 5.86 10.20 6.29
C TRP A 44 5.89 8.83 5.59
N LEU A 45 4.73 8.18 5.41
CA LEU A 45 4.65 6.87 4.76
C LEU A 45 5.08 6.92 3.29
N VAL A 46 4.62 7.91 2.53
CA VAL A 46 4.98 8.06 1.12
C VAL A 46 6.49 8.29 0.97
N LYS A 47 7.07 9.18 1.78
CA LYS A 47 8.53 9.42 1.78
C LYS A 47 9.32 8.14 2.05
N LYS A 48 8.87 7.32 3.01
CA LYS A 48 9.51 6.03 3.30
C LYS A 48 9.31 5.02 2.19
N LEU A 49 8.09 4.90 1.68
CA LEU A 49 7.71 3.93 0.65
C LEU A 49 8.56 4.07 -0.63
N VAL A 50 8.67 5.28 -1.18
CA VAL A 50 9.39 5.51 -2.43
C VAL A 50 10.91 5.35 -2.28
N ALA A 51 11.44 5.57 -1.07
CA ALA A 51 12.87 5.47 -0.77
C ALA A 51 13.29 4.11 -0.20
N LEU A 52 12.36 3.19 0.03
CA LEU A 52 12.64 1.89 0.64
C LEU A 52 13.50 1.04 -0.27
N ARG A 53 14.69 0.66 0.20
CA ARG A 53 15.73 0.00 -0.60
C ARG A 53 15.61 -1.52 -0.53
N ILE A 54 14.60 -2.07 -1.20
CA ILE A 54 14.24 -3.49 -1.18
C ILE A 54 14.31 -4.17 -2.55
N PHE A 55 14.91 -3.50 -3.53
CA PHE A 55 15.22 -4.10 -4.82
C PHE A 55 16.72 -4.36 -4.92
N ASP A 56 17.09 -5.45 -5.57
CA ASP A 56 18.46 -5.89 -5.69
C ASP A 56 19.26 -4.96 -6.62
N ASP A 57 20.49 -4.69 -6.23
CA ASP A 57 21.50 -4.06 -7.08
C ASP A 57 22.21 -5.10 -7.98
N GLU A 58 23.27 -4.69 -8.67
CA GLU A 58 24.02 -5.54 -9.59
C GLU A 58 24.75 -6.71 -8.90
N THR A 59 24.89 -6.62 -7.58
CA THR A 59 25.54 -7.66 -6.76
C THR A 59 24.53 -8.59 -6.08
N GLY A 60 23.23 -8.37 -6.31
CA GLY A 60 22.14 -9.16 -5.70
C GLY A 60 21.82 -8.74 -4.25
N VAL A 61 22.23 -7.55 -3.83
CA VAL A 61 21.95 -7.01 -2.51
C VAL A 61 20.78 -6.04 -2.59
N MET A 62 19.82 -6.12 -1.66
CA MET A 62 18.70 -5.18 -1.56
C MET A 62 19.20 -3.78 -1.20
N ASN A 63 19.41 -2.95 -2.20
CA ASN A 63 20.05 -1.65 -2.08
C ASN A 63 19.42 -0.55 -2.93
N ARG A 64 18.44 -0.90 -3.78
CA ARG A 64 17.74 0.02 -4.67
C ARG A 64 16.28 0.22 -4.26
N SER A 65 15.79 1.43 -4.45
CA SER A 65 14.38 1.79 -4.24
C SER A 65 13.52 1.46 -5.46
N VAL A 66 12.19 1.54 -5.29
CA VAL A 66 11.23 1.43 -6.42
C VAL A 66 11.49 2.50 -7.47
N THR A 67 11.93 3.69 -7.08
CA THR A 67 12.30 4.79 -7.98
C THR A 67 13.55 4.46 -8.79
N ASP A 68 14.60 3.92 -8.14
CA ASP A 68 15.86 3.55 -8.80
C ASP A 68 15.67 2.48 -9.89
N VAL A 69 14.79 1.51 -9.63
CA VAL A 69 14.49 0.45 -10.60
C VAL A 69 13.38 0.83 -11.58
N LYS A 70 12.88 2.07 -11.52
CA LYS A 70 11.74 2.56 -12.32
C LYS A 70 10.50 1.66 -12.19
N GLY A 71 10.33 1.06 -11.01
CA GLY A 71 9.24 0.14 -10.69
C GLY A 71 7.88 0.84 -10.66
N GLU A 72 6.82 0.07 -10.63
CA GLU A 72 5.43 0.53 -10.58
C GLU A 72 4.85 0.31 -9.18
N ILE A 73 3.78 1.03 -8.84
CA ILE A 73 3.09 0.85 -7.55
C ILE A 73 1.59 0.66 -7.79
N LEU A 74 1.01 -0.34 -7.13
CA LEU A 74 -0.43 -0.58 -7.06
C LEU A 74 -0.90 -0.40 -5.63
N VAL A 75 -1.82 0.55 -5.38
CA VAL A 75 -2.38 0.82 -4.05
C VAL A 75 -3.80 0.30 -3.94
N VAL A 76 -4.05 -0.52 -2.92
CA VAL A 76 -5.36 -1.09 -2.62
C VAL A 76 -5.76 -0.70 -1.20
N SER A 77 -6.96 -0.16 -1.03
CA SER A 77 -7.51 0.12 0.30
C SER A 77 -7.77 -1.19 1.07
N GLN A 78 -7.35 -1.24 2.34
CA GLN A 78 -7.42 -2.44 3.18
C GLN A 78 -7.72 -2.06 4.63
N PHE A 79 -8.99 -1.75 4.95
CA PHE A 79 -9.38 -1.34 6.30
C PHE A 79 -9.11 -2.43 7.35
N THR A 80 -9.07 -3.69 6.94
CA THR A 80 -8.81 -4.82 7.83
C THR A 80 -7.42 -4.82 8.46
N LEU A 81 -6.48 -3.99 7.97
CA LEU A 81 -5.20 -3.73 8.65
C LEU A 81 -5.39 -3.04 10.01
N MET A 82 -6.57 -2.44 10.24
CA MET A 82 -6.93 -1.78 11.50
C MET A 82 -7.69 -2.71 12.46
N ALA A 83 -7.72 -4.02 12.17
CA ALA A 83 -8.42 -5.01 12.96
C ALA A 83 -7.92 -5.07 14.41
N SER A 84 -8.87 -5.15 15.35
CA SER A 84 -8.61 -5.53 16.73
C SER A 84 -9.18 -6.93 17.00
N TYR A 85 -8.32 -7.85 17.42
CA TYR A 85 -8.66 -9.24 17.73
C TYR A 85 -8.26 -9.64 19.16
N LYS A 86 -8.05 -8.63 20.04
CA LYS A 86 -7.64 -8.83 21.43
C LYS A 86 -8.69 -9.57 22.25
N LYS A 87 -9.98 -9.41 21.90
CA LYS A 87 -11.10 -10.02 22.60
C LYS A 87 -11.88 -10.94 21.66
N GLY A 88 -11.46 -12.21 21.57
CA GLY A 88 -12.14 -13.23 20.76
C GLY A 88 -11.69 -13.26 19.29
N ASN A 89 -12.21 -14.25 18.54
CA ASN A 89 -11.76 -14.58 17.19
C ASN A 89 -12.50 -13.83 16.07
N ARG A 90 -13.56 -13.07 16.40
CA ARG A 90 -14.20 -12.15 15.46
C ARG A 90 -13.52 -10.79 15.51
N PRO A 91 -12.83 -10.36 14.42
CA PRO A 91 -12.15 -9.07 14.42
C PRO A 91 -13.13 -7.91 14.63
N SER A 92 -12.69 -6.88 15.34
CA SER A 92 -13.39 -5.61 15.48
C SER A 92 -12.71 -4.54 14.64
N TRP A 93 -13.49 -3.68 14.03
CA TRP A 93 -13.04 -2.61 13.12
C TRP A 93 -13.06 -1.21 13.78
N ILE A 94 -13.14 -1.17 15.12
CA ILE A 94 -13.27 0.09 15.89
C ILE A 94 -12.15 1.11 15.63
N HIS A 95 -11.00 0.64 15.16
CA HIS A 95 -9.87 1.51 14.85
C HIS A 95 -9.81 1.96 13.39
N ALA A 96 -10.64 1.38 12.52
CA ALA A 96 -10.73 1.79 11.12
C ALA A 96 -11.48 3.13 11.01
N ALA A 97 -10.98 4.04 10.19
CA ALA A 97 -11.65 5.29 9.93
C ALA A 97 -12.97 5.08 9.17
N PRO A 98 -14.03 5.84 9.52
CA PRO A 98 -15.27 5.84 8.74
C PRO A 98 -15.02 6.42 7.34
N HIS A 99 -15.94 6.19 6.42
CA HIS A 99 -15.78 6.52 4.98
C HIS A 99 -15.53 8.02 4.75
N GLU A 100 -16.17 8.89 5.54
CA GLU A 100 -16.02 10.34 5.45
C GLU A 100 -14.58 10.81 5.72
N ILE A 101 -13.79 10.02 6.45
CA ILE A 101 -12.37 10.28 6.74
C ILE A 101 -11.48 9.46 5.81
N SER A 102 -11.77 8.18 5.65
CA SER A 102 -10.86 7.27 4.95
C SER A 102 -10.81 7.50 3.44
N ILE A 103 -11.94 7.85 2.79
CA ILE A 103 -11.97 8.08 1.34
C ILE A 103 -11.11 9.30 0.94
N PRO A 104 -11.27 10.49 1.55
CA PRO A 104 -10.41 11.63 1.24
C PRO A 104 -8.93 11.36 1.50
N LEU A 105 -8.58 10.70 2.62
CA LEU A 105 -7.19 10.37 2.94
C LEU A 105 -6.59 9.33 1.98
N TYR A 106 -7.39 8.36 1.51
CA TYR A 106 -6.96 7.40 0.50
C TYR A 106 -6.61 8.11 -0.82
N HIS A 107 -7.49 8.98 -1.32
CA HIS A 107 -7.23 9.75 -2.54
C HIS A 107 -6.00 10.65 -2.37
N ARG A 108 -5.89 11.33 -1.22
CA ARG A 108 -4.75 12.17 -0.91
C ARG A 108 -3.44 11.38 -0.85
N PHE A 109 -3.45 10.19 -0.26
CA PHE A 109 -2.29 9.29 -0.28
C PHE A 109 -1.86 8.95 -1.71
N CYS A 110 -2.81 8.59 -2.57
CA CYS A 110 -2.53 8.28 -3.98
C CYS A 110 -1.96 9.48 -4.75
N GLU A 111 -2.49 10.69 -4.54
CA GLU A 111 -1.97 11.92 -5.16
C GLU A 111 -0.53 12.21 -4.74
N VAL A 112 -0.26 12.19 -3.42
CA VAL A 112 1.09 12.43 -2.89
C VAL A 112 2.07 11.37 -3.37
N LEU A 113 1.63 10.11 -3.44
CA LEU A 113 2.46 9.01 -3.93
C LEU A 113 2.77 9.15 -5.43
N THR A 114 1.78 9.52 -6.26
CA THR A 114 1.97 9.81 -7.69
C THR A 114 3.01 10.91 -7.90
N GLN A 115 2.91 12.00 -7.13
CA GLN A 115 3.87 13.10 -7.19
C GLN A 115 5.28 12.65 -6.77
N ALA A 116 5.39 11.91 -5.66
CA ALA A 116 6.68 11.44 -5.14
C ALA A 116 7.35 10.40 -6.05
N LEU A 117 6.57 9.54 -6.72
CA LEU A 117 7.06 8.54 -7.66
C LEU A 117 7.42 9.17 -9.03
N GLY A 118 6.79 10.29 -9.37
CA GLY A 118 6.97 10.98 -10.66
C GLY A 118 6.27 10.30 -11.84
N LYS A 119 5.33 9.39 -11.57
CA LYS A 119 4.49 8.72 -12.59
C LYS A 119 3.19 8.20 -11.99
N GLU A 120 2.22 7.91 -12.85
CA GLU A 120 0.93 7.34 -12.44
C GLU A 120 1.11 6.02 -11.70
N ILE A 121 0.25 5.79 -10.72
CA ILE A 121 0.15 4.56 -9.96
C ILE A 121 -1.12 3.78 -10.34
N GLY A 122 -1.09 2.47 -10.17
CA GLY A 122 -2.30 1.64 -10.21
C GLY A 122 -3.09 1.82 -8.91
N THR A 123 -4.41 1.82 -9.01
CA THR A 123 -5.30 1.86 -7.84
C THR A 123 -6.41 0.83 -7.96
N GLY A 124 -6.91 0.37 -6.81
CA GLY A 124 -8.20 -0.29 -6.73
C GLY A 124 -9.35 0.70 -6.74
N GLU A 125 -10.50 0.27 -6.24
CA GLU A 125 -11.67 1.10 -6.01
C GLU A 125 -12.09 0.96 -4.56
N PHE A 126 -12.19 2.11 -3.86
CA PHE A 126 -12.50 2.11 -2.44
C PHE A 126 -13.90 1.51 -2.18
N GLY A 127 -13.97 0.50 -1.30
CA GLY A 127 -15.20 -0.17 -0.92
C GLY A 127 -15.70 -1.25 -1.89
N ALA A 128 -15.05 -1.45 -3.04
CA ALA A 128 -15.40 -2.53 -3.97
C ALA A 128 -14.92 -3.91 -3.47
N ASP A 129 -15.56 -4.97 -3.95
CA ASP A 129 -15.03 -6.33 -3.83
C ASP A 129 -13.91 -6.52 -4.88
N MET A 130 -12.68 -6.56 -4.41
CA MET A 130 -11.48 -6.61 -5.23
C MET A 130 -10.82 -7.98 -5.15
N LYS A 131 -10.54 -8.59 -6.30
CA LYS A 131 -9.67 -9.76 -6.41
C LYS A 131 -8.26 -9.27 -6.72
N VAL A 132 -7.36 -9.44 -5.77
CA VAL A 132 -5.97 -8.99 -5.88
C VAL A 132 -5.09 -10.20 -6.17
N GLU A 133 -4.45 -10.20 -7.33
CA GLU A 133 -3.45 -11.19 -7.71
C GLU A 133 -2.06 -10.56 -7.67
N LEU A 134 -1.08 -11.31 -7.21
CA LEU A 134 0.32 -10.87 -7.21
C LEU A 134 1.28 -12.06 -7.28
N LEU A 135 2.47 -11.81 -7.81
CA LEU A 135 3.61 -12.67 -7.63
C LEU A 135 4.61 -11.96 -6.72
N ASN A 136 4.61 -12.34 -5.43
CA ASN A 136 5.56 -11.80 -4.46
C ASN A 136 6.97 -12.26 -4.83
N ASP A 137 7.85 -11.30 -5.06
CA ASP A 137 9.20 -11.53 -5.52
C ASP A 137 10.18 -11.49 -4.34
N GLY A 138 10.68 -12.70 -3.98
CA GLY A 138 11.67 -12.79 -2.92
C GLY A 138 11.49 -13.95 -1.92
N PRO A 139 10.44 -14.09 -1.10
CA PRO A 139 9.37 -13.12 -0.80
C PRO A 139 9.90 -11.91 -0.03
N VAL A 140 9.34 -10.73 -0.31
CA VAL A 140 9.61 -9.51 0.44
C VAL A 140 8.28 -8.85 0.82
N THR A 141 8.01 -8.77 2.12
CA THR A 141 6.80 -8.18 2.70
C THR A 141 7.20 -7.34 3.90
N ILE A 142 6.81 -6.07 3.92
CA ILE A 142 7.15 -5.12 4.98
C ILE A 142 5.87 -4.44 5.47
N CYS A 143 5.72 -4.34 6.79
CA CYS A 143 4.65 -3.60 7.45
C CYS A 143 5.20 -2.29 7.98
N MET A 144 4.48 -1.19 7.74
CA MET A 144 4.79 0.11 8.34
C MET A 144 3.56 0.69 9.04
N ASP A 145 3.76 1.30 10.19
CA ASP A 145 2.74 2.02 10.95
C ASP A 145 3.26 3.44 11.24
N SER A 146 2.52 4.47 10.78
CA SER A 146 2.92 5.86 10.98
C SER A 146 2.85 6.30 12.44
N ARG A 147 2.09 5.59 13.27
CA ARG A 147 1.92 5.86 14.71
C ARG A 147 2.85 5.03 15.58
N ASN A 148 3.34 3.91 15.06
CA ASN A 148 4.29 3.03 15.73
C ASN A 148 5.50 2.81 14.81
N LYS A 149 6.30 3.85 14.70
CA LYS A 149 7.49 3.89 13.83
C LYS A 149 8.60 3.02 14.42
N GLU A 150 9.08 2.04 13.66
CA GLU A 150 10.23 1.19 13.97
C GLU A 150 11.43 1.57 13.10
#